data_6183edb8c77cfea47f2e1dc86b87081a
#
_entry.id   6183edb8c77cfea47f2e1dc86b87081a
#
_cell.length_a   1.000
_cell.length_b   1.000
_cell.length_c   1.000
_cell.angle_alpha   90.00
_cell.angle_beta   90.00
_cell.angle_gamma   90.00
#
_symmetry.space_group_name_H-M   'P 1'
#
loop_
_entity.id
_entity.type
_entity.pdbx_description
1 polymer ?
#
loop_
_entity_poly.entity_id
_entity_poly.type
_entity_poly.pdbx_seq_one_letter_code
_entity_poly.pdbx_strand_id
1 'polypeptide(L)'
;AIKSAIEVVGIMSVGLFGQPAQMGKINSFAEANGLWVLDDAAQSFGTEFQGAKTGTLAKATCTSFFPAKPLGCYGDGGALFTNDFKIAEIARSCRVHGQGTNKYQTVRLGMTARLDTIQAAILLAKLDVFDKELQQRNTVANYYHELLRNWVETPICDPEMTSSWAVYTIKLPKIIDRVFL
;
A
#
# COMPACT_ATOMS: atom_id res chain seq x y z
N ALA A 1 14.96 2.29 24.72
CA ALA A 1 14.56 3.70 24.72
C ALA A 1 15.67 4.52 24.07
N ILE A 2 15.48 4.97 22.84
CA ILE A 2 16.39 5.92 22.20
C ILE A 2 16.11 7.26 22.89
N LYS A 3 17.02 7.71 23.74
CA LYS A 3 17.07 9.10 24.21
C LYS A 3 17.59 9.96 23.05
N SER A 4 16.79 10.16 22.02
CA SER A 4 17.07 11.11 20.96
C SER A 4 16.25 12.37 21.21
N ALA A 5 16.83 13.52 20.90
CA ALA A 5 16.09 14.81 20.89
C ALA A 5 15.06 14.88 19.75
N ILE A 6 14.69 13.75 19.14
CA ILE A 6 13.75 13.62 18.04
C ILE A 6 12.40 13.30 18.64
N GLU A 7 11.43 14.15 18.41
CA GLU A 7 10.03 13.92 18.73
C GLU A 7 9.41 12.96 17.70
N VAL A 8 8.86 11.85 18.19
CA VAL A 8 8.10 10.91 17.33
C VAL A 8 6.67 11.43 17.21
N VAL A 9 6.23 11.72 16.00
CA VAL A 9 4.91 12.31 15.73
C VAL A 9 3.95 11.37 15.01
N GLY A 10 4.44 10.26 14.45
CA GLY A 10 3.59 9.34 13.71
C GLY A 10 4.27 8.02 13.36
N ILE A 11 3.49 7.13 12.78
CA ILE A 11 3.88 5.79 12.32
C ILE A 11 3.55 5.68 10.83
N MET A 12 4.50 5.20 10.04
CA MET A 12 4.25 4.78 8.67
C MET A 12 4.31 3.25 8.61
N SER A 13 3.16 2.62 8.34
CA SER A 13 3.08 1.18 8.08
C SER A 13 3.27 0.89 6.61
N VAL A 14 3.73 -0.32 6.29
CA VAL A 14 3.88 -0.78 4.90
C VAL A 14 3.24 -2.15 4.75
N GLY A 15 2.30 -2.28 3.83
CA GLY A 15 1.69 -3.56 3.43
C GLY A 15 2.63 -4.36 2.53
N LEU A 16 3.80 -4.75 3.08
CA LEU A 16 4.88 -5.37 2.33
C LEU A 16 4.47 -6.73 1.78
N PHE A 17 4.92 -7.06 0.57
CA PHE A 17 4.67 -8.29 -0.19
C PHE A 17 3.19 -8.54 -0.55
N GLY A 18 2.28 -7.70 -0.09
CA GLY A 18 0.87 -7.78 -0.47
C GLY A 18 -0.11 -8.01 0.67
N GLN A 19 0.34 -8.12 1.91
CA GLN A 19 -0.55 -8.16 3.08
C GLN A 19 -0.56 -6.81 3.77
N PRO A 20 -1.72 -6.34 4.31
CA PRO A 20 -1.75 -5.20 5.22
C PRO A 20 -0.85 -5.44 6.44
N ALA A 21 -0.35 -4.37 7.04
CA ALA A 21 0.27 -4.47 8.35
C ALA A 21 -0.80 -4.80 9.43
N GLN A 22 -0.37 -5.14 10.65
CA GLN A 22 -1.26 -5.38 11.80
C GLN A 22 -1.92 -4.06 12.28
N MET A 23 -2.79 -3.51 11.41
CA MET A 23 -3.33 -2.15 11.56
C MET A 23 -4.09 -1.94 12.88
N GLY A 24 -4.77 -2.97 13.38
CA GLY A 24 -5.45 -2.89 14.68
C GLY A 24 -4.48 -2.58 15.82
N LYS A 25 -3.34 -3.26 15.88
CA LYS A 25 -2.31 -3.03 16.92
C LYS A 25 -1.61 -1.67 16.72
N ILE A 26 -1.32 -1.32 15.45
CA ILE A 26 -0.66 -0.05 15.12
C ILE A 26 -1.55 1.13 15.49
N ASN A 27 -2.82 1.09 15.12
CA ASN A 27 -3.77 2.17 15.42
C ASN A 27 -3.99 2.33 16.93
N SER A 28 -4.18 1.21 17.68
CA SER A 28 -4.33 1.27 19.12
C SER A 28 -3.09 1.85 19.81
N PHE A 29 -1.90 1.47 19.38
CA PHE A 29 -0.66 2.05 19.90
C PHE A 29 -0.52 3.54 19.56
N ALA A 30 -0.83 3.92 18.32
CA ALA A 30 -0.76 5.30 17.87
C ALA A 30 -1.72 6.20 18.64
N GLU A 31 -2.98 5.75 18.83
CA GLU A 31 -3.99 6.46 19.60
C GLU A 31 -3.56 6.69 21.04
N ALA A 32 -3.06 5.64 21.71
CA ALA A 32 -2.56 5.74 23.09
C ALA A 32 -1.37 6.70 23.27
N ASN A 33 -0.65 7.00 22.20
CA ASN A 33 0.55 7.86 22.23
C ASN A 33 0.37 9.18 21.45
N GLY A 34 -0.84 9.51 21.00
CA GLY A 34 -1.11 10.73 20.26
C GLY A 34 -0.41 10.82 18.89
N LEU A 35 -0.14 9.68 18.26
CA LEU A 35 0.55 9.58 16.98
C LEU A 35 -0.45 9.50 15.82
N TRP A 36 -0.09 10.06 14.66
CA TRP A 36 -0.83 9.79 13.42
C TRP A 36 -0.32 8.52 12.74
N VAL A 37 -1.17 7.91 11.90
CA VAL A 37 -0.79 6.72 11.12
C VAL A 37 -0.97 7.02 9.63
N LEU A 38 0.08 6.75 8.85
CA LEU A 38 0.07 6.72 7.40
C LEU A 38 0.33 5.29 6.96
N ASP A 39 -0.50 4.77 6.06
CA ASP A 39 -0.33 3.42 5.51
C ASP A 39 0.17 3.47 4.07
N ASP A 40 1.27 2.77 3.79
CA ASP A 40 1.77 2.54 2.44
C ASP A 40 1.20 1.22 1.91
N ALA A 41 0.17 1.35 1.10
CA ALA A 41 -0.52 0.24 0.46
C ALA A 41 -0.02 -0.04 -0.98
N ALA A 42 1.16 0.43 -1.36
CA ALA A 42 1.66 0.26 -2.72
C ALA A 42 1.76 -1.21 -3.17
N GLN A 43 1.87 -2.15 -2.24
CA GLN A 43 1.87 -3.57 -2.53
C GLN A 43 0.61 -4.29 -2.04
N SER A 44 -0.15 -3.70 -1.13
CA SER A 44 -1.35 -4.32 -0.52
C SER A 44 -2.68 -3.71 -1.00
N PHE A 45 -2.67 -2.88 -2.03
CA PHE A 45 -3.91 -2.31 -2.56
C PHE A 45 -4.90 -3.39 -3.00
N GLY A 46 -6.18 -3.22 -2.63
CA GLY A 46 -7.26 -4.17 -2.92
C GLY A 46 -7.43 -5.28 -1.88
N THR A 47 -6.55 -5.38 -0.90
CA THR A 47 -6.63 -6.37 0.18
C THR A 47 -7.47 -5.90 1.35
N GLU A 48 -7.67 -6.77 2.32
CA GLU A 48 -8.49 -6.52 3.51
C GLU A 48 -7.74 -6.93 4.78
N PHE A 49 -8.04 -6.22 5.86
CA PHE A 49 -7.72 -6.59 7.23
C PHE A 49 -9.01 -6.63 8.04
N GLN A 50 -9.38 -7.80 8.59
CA GLN A 50 -10.63 -8.01 9.33
C GLN A 50 -11.89 -7.51 8.57
N GLY A 51 -11.92 -7.72 7.25
CA GLY A 51 -13.02 -7.29 6.38
C GLY A 51 -13.01 -5.81 5.97
N ALA A 52 -12.09 -5.00 6.49
CA ALA A 52 -11.93 -3.61 6.07
C ALA A 52 -10.90 -3.48 4.95
N LYS A 53 -11.26 -2.79 3.87
CA LYS A 53 -10.38 -2.58 2.70
C LYS A 53 -9.16 -1.74 3.04
N THR A 54 -8.00 -2.15 2.52
CA THR A 54 -6.80 -1.31 2.46
C THR A 54 -7.14 0.02 1.78
N GLY A 55 -6.73 1.13 2.38
CA GLY A 55 -7.17 2.48 2.00
C GLY A 55 -8.10 3.11 3.03
N THR A 56 -8.71 2.31 3.92
CA THR A 56 -9.59 2.78 5.00
C THR A 56 -9.03 2.52 6.40
N LEU A 57 -7.87 1.86 6.49
CA LEU A 57 -7.32 1.33 7.73
C LEU A 57 -6.50 2.34 8.53
N ALA A 58 -6.13 3.48 7.96
CA ALA A 58 -5.33 4.52 8.59
C ALA A 58 -5.95 5.90 8.36
N LYS A 59 -5.41 6.92 9.03
CA LYS A 59 -5.83 8.32 8.84
C LYS A 59 -5.62 8.80 7.39
N ALA A 60 -4.54 8.31 6.75
CA ALA A 60 -4.31 8.44 5.32
C ALA A 60 -3.61 7.18 4.83
N THR A 61 -3.90 6.77 3.60
CA THR A 61 -3.26 5.65 2.92
C THR A 61 -2.77 6.10 1.55
N CYS A 62 -1.53 5.75 1.22
CA CYS A 62 -0.97 5.97 -0.12
C CYS A 62 -0.88 4.65 -0.88
N THR A 63 -1.09 4.70 -2.19
CA THR A 63 -0.81 3.56 -3.07
C THR A 63 -0.09 4.00 -4.33
N SER A 64 0.56 3.04 -4.98
CA SER A 64 1.24 3.22 -6.26
C SER A 64 0.49 2.47 -7.35
N PHE A 65 0.39 3.09 -8.52
CA PHE A 65 -0.10 2.48 -9.74
C PHE A 65 1.01 2.24 -10.77
N PHE A 66 2.27 2.20 -10.32
CA PHE A 66 3.37 1.77 -11.18
C PHE A 66 3.05 0.43 -11.86
N PRO A 67 3.45 0.17 -13.11
CA PRO A 67 2.99 -0.99 -13.90
C PRO A 67 3.12 -2.35 -13.23
N ALA A 68 4.13 -2.54 -12.36
CA ALA A 68 4.36 -3.80 -11.65
C ALA A 68 3.53 -3.95 -10.35
N LYS A 69 2.73 -2.96 -9.98
CA LYS A 69 1.89 -3.01 -8.76
C LYS A 69 0.64 -3.86 -8.97
N PRO A 70 -0.02 -4.32 -7.89
CA PRO A 70 -1.23 -5.14 -7.99
C PRO A 70 -2.27 -4.53 -8.93
N LEU A 71 -2.56 -3.24 -8.80
CA LEU A 71 -3.30 -2.45 -9.78
C LEU A 71 -2.33 -1.45 -10.41
N GLY A 72 -1.79 -1.75 -11.59
CA GLY A 72 -0.82 -0.92 -12.29
C GLY A 72 -1.37 -0.29 -13.56
N CYS A 73 -1.09 1.01 -13.80
CA CYS A 73 -1.29 1.66 -15.08
C CYS A 73 -0.09 1.40 -16.02
N TYR A 74 0.01 2.11 -17.15
CA TYR A 74 1.10 1.94 -18.13
C TYR A 74 2.16 3.04 -18.04
N GLY A 75 2.36 3.58 -16.85
CA GLY A 75 3.32 4.60 -16.50
C GLY A 75 3.27 4.87 -15.01
N ASP A 76 3.76 6.03 -14.58
CA ASP A 76 3.70 6.42 -13.18
C ASP A 76 2.29 6.85 -12.78
N GLY A 77 1.89 6.47 -11.58
CA GLY A 77 0.62 6.84 -10.99
C GLY A 77 0.56 6.46 -9.52
N GLY A 78 -0.37 7.07 -8.82
CA GLY A 78 -0.65 6.78 -7.41
C GLY A 78 -1.89 7.51 -6.93
N ALA A 79 -2.32 7.16 -5.73
CA ALA A 79 -3.44 7.82 -5.06
C ALA A 79 -3.18 7.94 -3.56
N LEU A 80 -3.84 8.92 -2.96
CA LEU A 80 -3.95 9.07 -1.52
C LEU A 80 -5.43 8.98 -1.14
N PHE A 81 -5.74 8.13 -0.17
CA PHE A 81 -7.07 7.91 0.38
C PHE A 81 -7.12 8.46 1.81
N THR A 82 -8.16 9.20 2.14
CA THR A 82 -8.41 9.71 3.49
C THR A 82 -9.87 10.08 3.67
N ASN A 83 -10.39 9.90 4.87
CA ASN A 83 -11.68 10.42 5.30
C ASN A 83 -11.57 11.79 6.00
N ASP A 84 -10.34 12.30 6.19
CA ASP A 84 -10.09 13.63 6.75
C ASP A 84 -10.13 14.68 5.64
N PHE A 85 -11.16 15.53 5.68
CA PHE A 85 -11.37 16.59 4.68
C PHE A 85 -10.18 17.56 4.57
N LYS A 86 -9.54 17.90 5.70
CA LYS A 86 -8.37 18.81 5.71
C LYS A 86 -7.17 18.19 5.01
N ILE A 87 -6.91 16.91 5.27
CA ILE A 87 -5.85 16.16 4.57
C ILE A 87 -6.14 16.13 3.07
N ALA A 88 -7.39 15.81 2.68
CA ALA A 88 -7.79 15.76 1.27
C ALA A 88 -7.61 17.10 0.56
N GLU A 89 -7.99 18.20 1.20
CA GLU A 89 -7.82 19.57 0.68
C GLU A 89 -6.34 19.90 0.47
N ILE A 90 -5.52 19.68 1.50
CA ILE A 90 -4.07 19.94 1.45
C ILE A 90 -3.42 19.09 0.35
N ALA A 91 -3.75 17.80 0.27
CA ALA A 91 -3.20 16.89 -0.73
C ALA A 91 -3.57 17.33 -2.17
N ARG A 92 -4.83 17.74 -2.40
CA ARG A 92 -5.26 18.28 -3.70
C ARG A 92 -4.48 19.55 -4.08
N SER A 93 -4.25 20.43 -3.15
CA SER A 93 -3.44 21.63 -3.37
C SER A 93 -1.97 21.25 -3.68
N CYS A 94 -1.35 20.43 -2.84
CA CYS A 94 0.05 20.01 -3.00
C CYS A 94 0.31 19.33 -4.35
N ARG A 95 -0.57 18.46 -4.83
CA ARG A 95 -0.41 17.75 -6.11
C ARG A 95 -0.46 18.67 -7.34
N VAL A 96 -0.96 19.90 -7.18
CA VAL A 96 -1.07 20.90 -8.26
C VAL A 96 -0.35 22.17 -7.81
N HIS A 97 0.97 22.10 -7.62
CA HIS A 97 1.86 23.21 -7.33
C HIS A 97 1.53 24.03 -6.07
N GLY A 98 0.78 23.47 -5.13
CA GLY A 98 0.37 24.19 -3.90
C GLY A 98 -0.69 25.27 -4.14
N GLN A 99 -1.53 25.12 -5.17
CA GLN A 99 -2.58 26.07 -5.50
C GLN A 99 -3.58 26.25 -4.36
N GLY A 100 -4.03 27.49 -4.16
CA GLY A 100 -5.19 27.84 -3.36
C GLY A 100 -6.50 27.72 -4.16
N THR A 101 -7.49 28.52 -3.80
CA THR A 101 -8.79 28.61 -4.50
C THR A 101 -8.65 29.21 -5.91
N ASN A 102 -7.64 30.05 -6.11
CA ASN A 102 -7.30 30.61 -7.42
C ASN A 102 -6.06 29.92 -7.99
N LYS A 103 -6.11 29.54 -9.27
CA LYS A 103 -5.02 28.84 -9.96
C LYS A 103 -3.70 29.63 -10.05
N TYR A 104 -3.76 30.95 -9.90
CA TYR A 104 -2.60 31.86 -9.91
C TYR A 104 -2.02 32.11 -8.52
N GLN A 105 -2.65 31.59 -7.47
CA GLN A 105 -2.22 31.77 -6.10
C GLN A 105 -1.62 30.48 -5.55
N THR A 106 -0.35 30.50 -5.24
CA THR A 106 0.35 29.42 -4.52
C THR A 106 0.30 29.72 -3.03
N VAL A 107 -0.33 28.88 -2.24
CA VAL A 107 -0.54 29.05 -0.78
C VAL A 107 0.35 28.13 0.05
N ARG A 108 1.00 27.16 -0.58
CA ARG A 108 1.93 26.21 0.06
C ARG A 108 2.92 25.63 -0.94
N LEU A 109 3.97 24.99 -0.45
CA LEU A 109 4.84 24.18 -1.31
C LEU A 109 4.05 23.01 -1.91
N GLY A 110 4.26 22.75 -3.19
CA GLY A 110 3.61 21.67 -3.92
C GLY A 110 4.47 21.17 -5.08
N MET A 111 3.95 20.21 -5.81
CA MET A 111 4.63 19.57 -6.92
C MET A 111 3.66 19.27 -8.06
N THR A 112 4.17 18.85 -9.20
CA THR A 112 3.36 18.23 -10.24
C THR A 112 3.19 16.74 -9.89
N ALA A 113 2.06 16.38 -9.29
CA ALA A 113 1.73 15.01 -8.89
C ALA A 113 0.30 14.65 -9.32
N ARG A 114 -0.03 14.98 -10.57
CA ARG A 114 -1.31 14.65 -11.19
C ARG A 114 -1.26 13.26 -11.79
N LEU A 115 -2.40 12.58 -11.80
CA LEU A 115 -2.57 11.36 -12.57
C LEU A 115 -3.02 11.74 -13.99
N ASP A 116 -2.26 11.32 -15.00
CA ASP A 116 -2.61 11.59 -16.40
C ASP A 116 -3.91 10.88 -16.79
N THR A 117 -4.73 11.53 -17.61
CA THR A 117 -6.04 11.02 -18.02
C THR A 117 -5.96 9.67 -18.73
N ILE A 118 -4.92 9.44 -19.52
CA ILE A 118 -4.66 8.14 -20.18
C ILE A 118 -4.43 7.06 -19.11
N GLN A 119 -3.62 7.32 -18.11
CA GLN A 119 -3.36 6.37 -17.03
C GLN A 119 -4.62 6.10 -16.19
N ALA A 120 -5.42 7.13 -15.94
CA ALA A 120 -6.70 6.98 -15.26
C ALA A 120 -7.69 6.10 -16.06
N ALA A 121 -7.75 6.25 -17.38
CA ALA A 121 -8.60 5.42 -18.25
C ALA A 121 -8.16 3.93 -18.22
N ILE A 122 -6.84 3.67 -18.24
CA ILE A 122 -6.28 2.32 -18.11
C ILE A 122 -6.66 1.71 -16.76
N LEU A 123 -6.52 2.47 -15.68
CA LEU A 123 -6.88 2.01 -14.32
C LEU A 123 -8.36 1.68 -14.20
N LEU A 124 -9.26 2.49 -14.79
CA LEU A 124 -10.69 2.22 -14.79
C LEU A 124 -11.01 0.88 -15.47
N ALA A 125 -10.43 0.64 -16.66
CA ALA A 125 -10.63 -0.63 -17.37
C ALA A 125 -10.08 -1.84 -16.58
N LYS A 126 -8.97 -1.67 -15.86
CA LYS A 126 -8.38 -2.74 -15.02
C LYS A 126 -9.18 -2.97 -13.73
N LEU A 127 -9.79 -1.94 -13.16
CA LEU A 127 -10.60 -2.07 -11.95
C LEU A 127 -11.78 -3.01 -12.17
N ASP A 128 -12.37 -3.06 -13.36
CA ASP A 128 -13.51 -3.94 -13.71
C ASP A 128 -13.17 -5.44 -13.54
N VAL A 129 -11.89 -5.80 -13.62
CA VAL A 129 -11.42 -7.19 -13.51
C VAL A 129 -10.52 -7.42 -12.28
N PHE A 130 -10.24 -6.40 -11.51
CA PHE A 130 -9.21 -6.42 -10.47
C PHE A 130 -9.50 -7.43 -9.35
N ASP A 131 -10.74 -7.53 -8.87
CA ASP A 131 -11.11 -8.51 -7.84
C ASP A 131 -10.90 -9.96 -8.33
N LYS A 132 -11.18 -10.22 -9.61
CA LYS A 132 -10.93 -11.52 -10.23
C LYS A 132 -9.43 -11.79 -10.33
N GLU A 133 -8.62 -10.80 -10.66
CA GLU A 133 -7.15 -10.93 -10.69
C GLU A 133 -6.58 -11.24 -9.30
N LEU A 134 -7.09 -10.59 -8.25
CA LEU A 134 -6.70 -10.88 -6.86
C LEU A 134 -7.03 -12.33 -6.47
N GLN A 135 -8.22 -12.84 -6.86
CA GLN A 135 -8.59 -14.24 -6.65
C GLN A 135 -7.64 -15.20 -7.39
N GLN A 136 -7.29 -14.90 -8.64
CA GLN A 136 -6.35 -15.69 -9.41
C GLN A 136 -4.94 -15.70 -8.79
N ARG A 137 -4.46 -14.57 -8.25
CA ARG A 137 -3.19 -14.51 -7.51
C ARG A 137 -3.21 -15.40 -6.27
N ASN A 138 -4.32 -15.46 -5.54
CA ASN A 138 -4.47 -16.36 -4.41
C ASN A 138 -4.43 -17.84 -4.86
N THR A 139 -5.06 -18.18 -5.99
CA THR A 139 -4.99 -19.54 -6.56
C THR A 139 -3.56 -19.92 -6.91
N VAL A 140 -2.81 -19.03 -7.56
CA VAL A 140 -1.40 -19.25 -7.91
C VAL A 140 -0.53 -19.37 -6.65
N ALA A 141 -0.76 -18.54 -5.65
CA ALA A 141 -0.01 -18.60 -4.38
C ALA A 141 -0.24 -19.92 -3.65
N ASN A 142 -1.49 -20.41 -3.59
CA ASN A 142 -1.81 -21.71 -3.02
C ASN A 142 -1.13 -22.86 -3.80
N TYR A 143 -1.09 -22.77 -5.12
CA TYR A 143 -0.41 -23.75 -5.95
C TYR A 143 1.10 -23.78 -5.68
N TYR A 144 1.74 -22.62 -5.57
CA TYR A 144 3.14 -22.52 -5.16
C TYR A 144 3.36 -23.10 -3.75
N HIS A 145 2.47 -22.79 -2.81
CA HIS A 145 2.57 -23.35 -1.45
C HIS A 145 2.58 -24.88 -1.48
N GLU A 146 1.62 -25.51 -2.17
CA GLU A 146 1.54 -26.97 -2.25
C GLU A 146 2.78 -27.62 -2.88
N LEU A 147 3.36 -26.99 -3.89
CA LEU A 147 4.56 -27.52 -4.55
C LEU A 147 5.84 -27.30 -3.74
N LEU A 148 5.94 -26.22 -3.00
CA LEU A 148 7.21 -25.77 -2.42
C LEU A 148 7.34 -26.02 -0.90
N ARG A 149 6.24 -26.23 -0.17
CA ARG A 149 6.22 -26.30 1.30
C ARG A 149 7.13 -27.39 1.90
N ASN A 150 7.45 -28.42 1.15
CA ASN A 150 8.35 -29.49 1.60
C ASN A 150 9.84 -29.19 1.34
N TRP A 151 10.15 -28.13 0.60
CA TRP A 151 11.50 -27.77 0.16
C TRP A 151 12.00 -26.46 0.75
N VAL A 152 11.10 -25.51 0.95
CA VAL A 152 11.42 -24.15 1.40
C VAL A 152 10.34 -23.66 2.36
N GLU A 153 10.68 -22.62 3.14
CA GLU A 153 9.66 -21.90 3.92
C GLU A 153 8.88 -20.97 2.99
N THR A 154 7.60 -21.26 2.83
CA THR A 154 6.68 -20.46 1.99
C THR A 154 6.02 -19.35 2.81
N PRO A 155 5.60 -18.23 2.17
CA PRO A 155 4.91 -17.16 2.87
C PRO A 155 3.53 -17.62 3.37
N ILE A 156 3.13 -17.10 4.51
CA ILE A 156 1.83 -17.37 5.15
C ILE A 156 0.98 -16.11 5.06
N CYS A 157 -0.27 -16.25 4.63
CA CYS A 157 -1.26 -15.20 4.76
C CYS A 157 -1.94 -15.31 6.13
N ASP A 158 -1.96 -14.21 6.90
CA ASP A 158 -2.65 -14.16 8.18
C ASP A 158 -4.15 -14.41 7.95
N PRO A 159 -4.83 -15.26 8.76
CA PRO A 159 -6.26 -15.54 8.60
C PRO A 159 -7.18 -14.32 8.67
N GLU A 160 -6.74 -13.25 9.34
CA GLU A 160 -7.49 -11.99 9.43
C GLU A 160 -7.27 -11.07 8.22
N MET A 161 -6.44 -11.49 7.24
CA MET A 161 -6.02 -10.68 6.10
C MET A 161 -6.28 -11.39 4.78
N THR A 162 -6.36 -10.60 3.72
CA THR A 162 -6.16 -11.09 2.35
C THR A 162 -4.82 -10.57 1.81
N SER A 163 -4.26 -11.24 0.81
CA SER A 163 -3.02 -10.81 0.17
C SER A 163 -3.22 -10.55 -1.32
N SER A 164 -2.61 -9.48 -1.80
CA SER A 164 -2.50 -9.22 -3.23
C SER A 164 -1.40 -10.06 -3.90
N TRP A 165 -0.55 -10.70 -3.10
CA TRP A 165 0.61 -11.44 -3.58
C TRP A 165 1.44 -10.62 -4.58
N ALA A 166 1.70 -9.35 -4.22
CA ALA A 166 2.55 -8.48 -5.04
C ALA A 166 3.94 -9.10 -5.26
N VAL A 167 4.41 -9.84 -4.27
CA VAL A 167 5.62 -10.68 -4.34
C VAL A 167 5.37 -11.97 -3.55
N TYR A 168 5.72 -13.12 -4.12
CA TYR A 168 5.74 -14.40 -3.42
C TYR A 168 7.16 -14.70 -2.97
N THR A 169 7.47 -14.46 -1.70
CA THR A 169 8.83 -14.56 -1.14
C THR A 169 9.00 -15.87 -0.41
N ILE A 170 9.97 -16.67 -0.81
CA ILE A 170 10.36 -17.92 -0.13
C ILE A 170 11.62 -17.71 0.71
N LYS A 171 11.79 -18.48 1.78
CA LYS A 171 13.06 -18.56 2.52
C LYS A 171 13.73 -19.89 2.24
N LEU A 172 14.97 -19.80 1.79
CA LEU A 172 15.78 -21.00 1.50
C LEU A 172 16.34 -21.58 2.81
N PRO A 173 16.52 -22.92 2.89
CA PRO A 173 17.32 -23.52 3.94
C PRO A 173 18.73 -22.90 3.98
N LYS A 174 19.28 -22.72 5.18
CA LYS A 174 20.61 -22.09 5.37
C LYS A 174 21.76 -22.76 4.63
N ILE A 175 21.58 -24.03 4.25
CA ILE A 175 22.59 -24.80 3.50
C ILE A 175 22.63 -24.42 2.01
N ILE A 176 21.62 -23.73 1.50
CA ILE A 176 21.55 -23.34 0.09
C ILE A 176 22.07 -21.91 -0.05
N ASP A 177 23.13 -21.75 -0.82
CA ASP A 177 23.59 -20.42 -1.20
C ASP A 177 22.79 -19.90 -2.38
N ARG A 178 22.09 -18.77 -2.16
CA ARG A 178 21.23 -18.12 -3.17
C ARG A 178 22.00 -17.67 -4.43
N VAL A 179 23.31 -17.48 -4.33
CA VAL A 179 24.14 -17.01 -5.46
C VAL A 179 24.27 -18.09 -6.53
N PHE A 180 24.03 -19.37 -6.17
CA PHE A 180 24.14 -20.51 -7.08
C PHE A 180 22.77 -21.06 -7.57
N LEU A 181 21.68 -20.33 -7.33
CA LEU A 181 20.35 -20.60 -7.87
C LEU A 181 20.03 -19.71 -9.07
#